data_6cc7652a148402b2285dc3519d440fe1
#
_entry.id   6cc7652a148402b2285dc3519d440fe1
#
_cell.length_a   1.000
_cell.length_b   1.000
_cell.length_c   1.000
_cell.angle_alpha   90.00
_cell.angle_beta   90.00
_cell.angle_gamma   90.00
#
_symmetry.space_group_name_H-M   'P 1'
#
loop_
_entity.id
_entity.type
_entity.pdbx_description
1 polymer ?
#
loop_
_entity_poly.entity_id
_entity_poly.type
_entity_poly.pdbx_seq_one_letter_code
_entity_poly.pdbx_strand_id
1 'polypeptide(L)'
;MICLQNLPRASALPLHGLRSHPKRFPLSNLGVVRIESADLRRNLVMNAYSGSTSSAQTDGVEVEEEKSEIYSTNMTEAMGAVLTYRHELGMNYNFIRPDIIVGSCLQTPADVDKLRRIGVKTIFCLQQNSDLEYFSVDIGAIQEYATQCGDIEHCRAEIRDFDAFDLRMRLPIVVSKLCNCIRRNGGVTYIHCTAGLGRAPAVALAYMFWVQGYKLSEAHDLLQSKRSCFPKLESIKSATADMITGLATNLVTLNWDGDDCSSVEVSGLDIGWGQRIPLKFDEGQGRWTLERELAEGRYEYKYIVDDEWTCNSYEMVTSPNSDGHVNNYVQVYSGETDVETQELRQRLMSDDVDLTKEERLMIRDFLDTCD
;
A
#
# COMPACT_ATOMS: atom_id res chain seq x y z
N MET A 1 -42.79 40.24 32.39
CA MET A 1 -43.29 40.03 33.78
C MET A 1 -43.03 38.58 34.14
N ILE A 2 -42.19 38.40 35.20
CA ILE A 2 -42.22 37.29 36.16
C ILE A 2 -41.73 35.92 35.65
N CYS A 3 -40.78 35.21 36.22
CA CYS A 3 -39.95 35.29 37.46
C CYS A 3 -38.74 34.37 37.31
N LEU A 4 -37.62 34.84 37.76
CA LEU A 4 -36.45 34.05 38.15
C LEU A 4 -36.76 33.29 39.44
N GLN A 5 -36.37 32.02 39.57
CA GLN A 5 -35.99 31.44 40.86
C GLN A 5 -35.24 30.11 40.72
N ASN A 6 -34.00 30.16 41.15
CA ASN A 6 -33.31 29.37 42.16
C ASN A 6 -32.61 28.10 41.73
N LEU A 7 -31.32 28.21 41.57
CA LEU A 7 -30.29 27.15 41.73
C LEU A 7 -30.00 26.91 43.23
N PRO A 8 -29.69 25.69 43.65
CA PRO A 8 -28.87 25.47 44.86
C PRO A 8 -27.42 25.15 44.49
N ARG A 9 -26.52 25.83 45.15
CA ARG A 9 -25.08 25.60 45.23
C ARG A 9 -24.82 24.24 45.90
N ALA A 10 -23.97 23.40 45.29
CA ALA A 10 -23.36 22.26 45.95
C ALA A 10 -21.94 22.64 46.41
N SER A 11 -21.70 22.36 47.66
CA SER A 11 -20.52 22.63 48.48
C SER A 11 -19.33 21.76 48.10
N ALA A 12 -18.14 22.36 48.16
CA ALA A 12 -16.84 21.71 48.06
C ALA A 12 -16.55 20.85 49.31
N LEU A 13 -15.97 19.68 49.13
CA LEU A 13 -15.29 18.88 50.15
C LEU A 13 -13.82 18.61 49.75
N PRO A 14 -12.91 18.46 50.73
CA PRO A 14 -11.49 18.71 50.54
C PRO A 14 -10.68 17.51 50.08
N LEU A 15 -9.62 17.80 49.33
CA LEU A 15 -8.54 16.92 48.93
C LEU A 15 -7.78 16.37 50.15
N HIS A 16 -7.80 15.05 50.33
CA HIS A 16 -6.78 14.34 51.10
C HIS A 16 -5.85 13.61 50.14
N GLY A 17 -4.58 14.00 50.21
CA GLY A 17 -3.51 13.41 49.44
C GLY A 17 -3.14 12.00 49.91
N LEU A 18 -2.85 11.17 48.93
CA LEU A 18 -2.06 9.95 49.11
C LEU A 18 -1.01 9.90 48.00
N ARG A 19 0.23 10.22 48.41
CA ARG A 19 1.43 9.91 47.64
C ARG A 19 1.64 8.39 47.67
N SER A 20 1.64 7.71 46.54
CA SER A 20 2.20 6.39 46.41
C SER A 20 3.37 6.44 45.44
N HIS A 21 4.54 6.09 45.95
CA HIS A 21 5.78 5.93 45.18
C HIS A 21 5.69 4.75 44.20
N PRO A 22 6.27 4.83 43.00
CA PRO A 22 6.40 3.68 42.11
C PRO A 22 7.50 2.74 42.64
N LYS A 23 7.14 1.49 42.93
CA LYS A 23 8.07 0.44 43.27
C LYS A 23 8.85 0.05 41.99
N ARG A 24 10.17 0.25 42.03
CA ARG A 24 11.11 -0.35 41.04
C ARG A 24 11.13 -1.84 41.25
N PHE A 25 10.84 -2.61 40.21
CA PHE A 25 11.15 -4.03 40.13
C PHE A 25 12.55 -4.21 39.53
N PRO A 26 13.36 -5.15 40.05
CA PRO A 26 14.70 -5.39 39.53
C PRO A 26 14.66 -6.17 38.24
N LEU A 27 15.45 -5.73 37.26
CA LEU A 27 15.78 -6.47 36.04
C LEU A 27 16.58 -7.72 36.43
N SER A 28 15.97 -8.90 36.36
CA SER A 28 16.67 -10.17 36.43
C SER A 28 16.74 -10.78 35.03
N ASN A 29 17.97 -10.94 34.56
CA ASN A 29 18.51 -11.88 33.58
C ASN A 29 17.50 -12.65 32.71
N LEU A 30 17.29 -12.21 31.49
CA LEU A 30 16.87 -13.08 30.40
C LEU A 30 18.12 -13.48 29.61
N GLY A 31 18.51 -14.73 29.80
CA GLY A 31 19.58 -15.34 29.06
C GLY A 31 19.26 -15.39 27.56
N VAL A 32 20.21 -14.91 26.78
CA VAL A 32 20.24 -15.08 25.33
C VAL A 32 20.43 -16.58 25.05
N VAL A 33 19.36 -17.26 24.66
CA VAL A 33 19.48 -18.62 24.09
C VAL A 33 19.89 -18.45 22.64
N ARG A 34 21.16 -18.66 22.40
CA ARG A 34 21.73 -18.79 21.06
C ARG A 34 21.34 -20.19 20.55
N ILE A 35 20.37 -20.26 19.65
CA ILE A 35 20.04 -21.47 18.92
C ILE A 35 21.04 -21.60 17.78
N GLU A 36 21.98 -22.55 17.93
CA GLU A 36 22.91 -22.94 16.87
C GLU A 36 22.12 -23.66 15.76
N SER A 37 22.28 -23.22 14.54
CA SER A 37 21.62 -23.68 13.31
C SER A 37 22.25 -24.97 12.74
N ALA A 38 22.46 -26.00 13.55
CA ALA A 38 23.11 -27.22 13.12
C ALA A 38 22.26 -28.51 13.08
N ASP A 39 21.02 -28.51 13.58
CA ASP A 39 20.27 -29.76 13.73
C ASP A 39 18.98 -29.91 12.88
N LEU A 40 18.74 -29.03 11.89
CA LEU A 40 17.58 -29.16 10.99
C LEU A 40 17.89 -29.78 9.63
N ARG A 41 19.11 -30.34 9.44
CA ARG A 41 19.50 -30.96 8.16
C ARG A 41 19.53 -32.51 8.16
N ARG A 42 18.92 -33.18 9.13
CA ARG A 42 19.08 -34.66 9.26
C ARG A 42 17.82 -35.52 9.16
N ASN A 43 16.67 -35.03 8.75
CA ASN A 43 15.48 -35.88 8.61
C ASN A 43 14.74 -35.78 7.27
N LEU A 44 15.45 -35.61 6.16
CA LEU A 44 14.84 -35.71 4.82
C LEU A 44 15.81 -36.41 3.85
N VAL A 45 16.21 -37.61 4.16
CA VAL A 45 16.77 -38.53 3.17
C VAL A 45 16.23 -39.91 3.47
N MET A 46 15.29 -40.35 2.67
CA MET A 46 15.07 -41.73 2.20
C MET A 46 13.72 -41.77 1.44
N ASN A 47 13.77 -41.58 0.16
CA ASN A 47 13.17 -42.48 -0.82
C ASN A 47 13.69 -42.11 -2.21
N ALA A 48 14.79 -42.73 -2.55
CA ALA A 48 15.29 -42.76 -3.89
C ALA A 48 14.47 -43.79 -4.69
N TYR A 49 13.74 -43.29 -5.72
CA TYR A 49 13.40 -44.10 -6.86
C TYR A 49 14.04 -43.46 -8.09
N SER A 50 14.89 -44.21 -8.73
CA SER A 50 15.61 -43.89 -9.96
C SER A 50 14.66 -43.57 -11.10
N GLY A 51 14.85 -42.42 -11.71
CA GLY A 51 14.21 -42.02 -12.97
C GLY A 51 14.92 -40.79 -13.50
N SER A 52 15.73 -40.98 -14.51
CA SER A 52 16.40 -39.95 -15.29
C SER A 52 15.38 -38.96 -15.88
N THR A 53 15.31 -37.73 -15.38
CA THR A 53 14.62 -36.62 -16.04
C THR A 53 15.32 -35.30 -15.79
N SER A 54 15.93 -34.80 -16.85
CA SER A 54 16.03 -33.41 -17.32
C SER A 54 16.49 -32.31 -16.32
N SER A 55 17.65 -31.74 -16.65
CA SER A 55 18.26 -30.50 -16.15
C SER A 55 17.38 -29.22 -16.27
N ALA A 56 16.24 -29.28 -16.94
CA ALA A 56 15.36 -28.13 -17.18
C ALA A 56 14.47 -27.75 -15.98
N GLN A 57 14.28 -28.60 -14.98
CA GLN A 57 13.44 -28.31 -13.81
C GLN A 57 14.23 -27.64 -12.67
N THR A 58 15.52 -27.87 -12.56
CA THR A 58 16.37 -27.23 -11.55
C THR A 58 16.68 -25.78 -11.90
N ASP A 59 16.92 -25.48 -13.17
CA ASP A 59 17.22 -24.12 -13.63
C ASP A 59 16.02 -23.17 -13.44
N GLY A 60 14.79 -23.65 -13.56
CA GLY A 60 13.56 -22.84 -13.34
C GLY A 60 13.34 -22.45 -11.88
N VAL A 61 13.63 -23.35 -10.94
CA VAL A 61 13.47 -23.08 -9.49
C VAL A 61 14.53 -22.09 -9.00
N GLU A 62 15.78 -22.22 -9.44
CA GLU A 62 16.86 -21.30 -9.09
C GLU A 62 16.54 -19.86 -9.58
N VAL A 63 15.98 -19.71 -10.79
CA VAL A 63 15.57 -18.40 -11.33
C VAL A 63 14.41 -17.79 -10.52
N GLU A 64 13.44 -18.57 -10.08
CA GLU A 64 12.34 -18.07 -9.24
C GLU A 64 12.81 -17.68 -7.82
N GLU A 65 13.74 -18.44 -7.25
CA GLU A 65 14.36 -18.09 -5.95
C GLU A 65 15.11 -16.76 -6.05
N GLU A 66 15.93 -16.55 -7.08
CA GLU A 66 16.63 -15.29 -7.31
C GLU A 66 15.68 -14.12 -7.46
N LYS A 67 14.62 -14.26 -8.26
CA LYS A 67 13.57 -13.24 -8.39
C LYS A 67 12.89 -12.92 -7.06
N SER A 68 12.63 -13.93 -6.23
CA SER A 68 12.02 -13.78 -4.91
C SER A 68 12.95 -13.03 -3.94
N GLU A 69 14.26 -13.26 -3.99
CA GLU A 69 15.25 -12.56 -3.18
C GLU A 69 15.35 -11.07 -3.58
N ILE A 70 15.44 -10.79 -4.88
CA ILE A 70 15.46 -9.40 -5.40
C ILE A 70 14.17 -8.67 -5.01
N TYR A 71 13.00 -9.30 -5.21
CA TYR A 71 11.74 -8.71 -4.82
C TYR A 71 11.65 -8.44 -3.30
N SER A 72 12.16 -9.36 -2.47
CA SER A 72 12.20 -9.21 -1.00
C SER A 72 13.13 -8.07 -0.57
N THR A 73 14.24 -7.88 -1.26
CA THR A 73 15.17 -6.77 -1.03
C THR A 73 14.48 -5.43 -1.34
N ASN A 74 13.90 -5.29 -2.53
CA ASN A 74 13.17 -4.09 -2.94
C ASN A 74 12.01 -3.77 -1.98
N MET A 75 11.29 -4.79 -1.55
CA MET A 75 10.19 -4.66 -0.58
C MET A 75 10.71 -4.18 0.79
N THR A 76 11.83 -4.73 1.28
CA THR A 76 12.45 -4.33 2.53
C THR A 76 12.87 -2.86 2.49
N GLU A 77 13.47 -2.41 1.40
CA GLU A 77 13.87 -1.02 1.19
C GLU A 77 12.65 -0.08 1.15
N ALA A 78 11.65 -0.42 0.33
CA ALA A 78 10.47 0.43 0.16
C ALA A 78 9.60 0.53 1.43
N MET A 79 9.57 -0.52 2.26
CA MET A 79 8.72 -0.58 3.45
C MET A 79 9.46 -0.24 4.75
N GLY A 80 10.80 -0.24 4.74
CA GLY A 80 11.63 0.05 5.91
C GLY A 80 11.57 -1.05 6.98
N ALA A 81 11.26 -2.29 6.59
CA ALA A 81 11.17 -3.45 7.50
C ALA A 81 11.65 -4.71 6.76
N VAL A 82 12.37 -5.58 7.46
CA VAL A 82 12.86 -6.83 6.88
C VAL A 82 11.68 -7.74 6.55
N LEU A 83 11.42 -7.92 5.27
CA LEU A 83 10.33 -8.72 4.73
C LEU A 83 10.86 -9.76 3.76
N THR A 84 10.27 -10.93 3.78
CA THR A 84 10.64 -12.02 2.88
C THR A 84 9.39 -12.54 2.17
N TYR A 85 9.48 -12.63 0.85
CA TYR A 85 8.50 -13.30 -0.01
C TYR A 85 9.20 -14.36 -0.83
N ARG A 86 8.60 -15.53 -0.90
CA ARG A 86 9.12 -16.70 -1.64
C ARG A 86 8.02 -17.16 -2.60
N HIS A 87 8.13 -16.75 -3.87
CA HIS A 87 7.14 -17.07 -4.90
C HIS A 87 7.06 -18.57 -5.16
N GLU A 88 8.20 -19.23 -5.20
CA GLU A 88 8.34 -20.66 -5.43
C GLU A 88 7.67 -21.56 -4.37
N LEU A 89 7.33 -21.01 -3.21
CA LEU A 89 6.57 -21.73 -2.18
C LEU A 89 5.05 -21.72 -2.42
N GLY A 90 4.60 -21.03 -3.46
CA GLY A 90 3.20 -20.92 -3.81
C GLY A 90 2.42 -19.88 -3.01
N MET A 91 1.12 -19.87 -3.23
CA MET A 91 0.18 -18.93 -2.62
C MET A 91 0.09 -19.14 -1.09
N ASN A 92 0.16 -18.03 -0.34
CA ASN A 92 -0.05 -18.01 1.12
C ASN A 92 -1.11 -16.96 1.50
N TYR A 93 -1.83 -17.19 2.59
CA TYR A 93 -2.88 -16.27 3.03
C TYR A 93 -3.27 -16.44 4.50
N ASN A 94 -3.97 -15.41 5.02
CA ASN A 94 -4.56 -15.44 6.35
C ASN A 94 -5.99 -14.89 6.31
N PHE A 95 -6.90 -15.50 7.07
CA PHE A 95 -8.20 -14.91 7.37
C PHE A 95 -8.00 -13.73 8.33
N ILE A 96 -8.32 -12.53 7.86
CA ILE A 96 -8.34 -11.34 8.71
C ILE A 96 -9.65 -11.27 9.46
N ARG A 97 -10.73 -11.59 8.76
CA ARG A 97 -12.11 -11.75 9.26
C ARG A 97 -12.72 -13.02 8.65
N PRO A 98 -13.86 -13.48 9.15
CA PRO A 98 -14.55 -14.62 8.53
C PRO A 98 -14.90 -14.43 7.05
N ASP A 99 -15.09 -13.19 6.62
CA ASP A 99 -15.48 -12.77 5.28
C ASP A 99 -14.35 -12.17 4.44
N ILE A 100 -13.17 -11.90 5.02
CA ILE A 100 -12.02 -11.26 4.37
C ILE A 100 -10.74 -12.06 4.57
N ILE A 101 -10.10 -12.40 3.48
CA ILE A 101 -8.78 -13.03 3.42
C ILE A 101 -7.80 -12.06 2.74
N VAL A 102 -6.58 -11.97 3.27
CA VAL A 102 -5.46 -11.27 2.65
C VAL A 102 -4.35 -12.26 2.36
N GLY A 103 -3.82 -12.23 1.13
CA GLY A 103 -2.79 -13.17 0.73
C GLY A 103 -1.90 -12.70 -0.41
N SER A 104 -0.99 -13.61 -0.82
CA SER A 104 -0.11 -13.43 -1.97
C SER A 104 -0.83 -13.77 -3.28
N CYS A 105 -0.19 -13.54 -4.42
CA CYS A 105 -0.78 -13.80 -5.73
C CYS A 105 -1.12 -15.27 -5.95
N LEU A 106 -2.15 -15.50 -6.75
CA LEU A 106 -2.38 -16.79 -7.39
C LEU A 106 -1.32 -16.99 -8.47
N GLN A 107 -0.89 -18.21 -8.65
CA GLN A 107 0.13 -18.56 -9.65
C GLN A 107 -0.44 -19.40 -10.78
N THR A 108 -1.45 -20.20 -10.49
CA THR A 108 -2.05 -21.14 -11.43
C THR A 108 -3.58 -21.21 -11.26
N PRO A 109 -4.31 -21.73 -12.26
CA PRO A 109 -5.74 -22.03 -12.11
C PRO A 109 -6.08 -22.95 -10.94
N ALA A 110 -5.17 -23.85 -10.51
CA ALA A 110 -5.36 -24.71 -9.36
C ALA A 110 -5.50 -23.93 -8.01
N ASP A 111 -4.97 -22.71 -7.96
CA ASP A 111 -5.12 -21.84 -6.79
C ASP A 111 -6.57 -21.33 -6.64
N VAL A 112 -7.27 -21.17 -7.77
CA VAL A 112 -8.71 -20.86 -7.77
C VAL A 112 -9.49 -21.97 -7.04
N ASP A 113 -9.19 -23.24 -7.30
CA ASP A 113 -9.83 -24.36 -6.62
C ASP A 113 -9.54 -24.42 -5.12
N LYS A 114 -8.29 -24.05 -4.73
CA LYS A 114 -7.96 -23.93 -3.29
C LYS A 114 -8.85 -22.91 -2.60
N LEU A 115 -9.05 -21.75 -3.23
CA LEU A 115 -9.89 -20.67 -2.70
C LEU A 115 -11.37 -21.03 -2.69
N ARG A 116 -11.87 -21.70 -3.73
CA ARG A 116 -13.26 -22.17 -3.78
C ARG A 116 -13.59 -23.13 -2.65
N ARG A 117 -12.68 -24.07 -2.30
CA ARG A 117 -12.86 -25.03 -1.21
C ARG A 117 -13.04 -24.39 0.16
N ILE A 118 -12.50 -23.19 0.37
CA ILE A 118 -12.64 -22.42 1.63
C ILE A 118 -13.74 -21.36 1.57
N GLY A 119 -14.59 -21.38 0.52
CA GLY A 119 -15.77 -20.57 0.39
C GLY A 119 -15.57 -19.19 -0.21
N VAL A 120 -14.42 -18.93 -0.85
CA VAL A 120 -14.18 -17.67 -1.56
C VAL A 120 -15.12 -17.53 -2.74
N LYS A 121 -15.77 -16.38 -2.85
CA LYS A 121 -16.66 -15.99 -3.94
C LYS A 121 -16.09 -14.88 -4.80
N THR A 122 -15.14 -14.12 -4.27
CA THR A 122 -14.46 -13.02 -4.97
C THR A 122 -12.96 -13.14 -4.78
N ILE A 123 -12.20 -13.18 -5.88
CA ILE A 123 -10.76 -12.95 -5.92
C ILE A 123 -10.55 -11.51 -6.36
N PHE A 124 -9.92 -10.71 -5.50
CA PHE A 124 -9.69 -9.30 -5.76
C PHE A 124 -8.19 -9.02 -5.92
N CYS A 125 -7.75 -8.87 -7.16
CA CYS A 125 -6.35 -8.74 -7.56
C CYS A 125 -5.94 -7.27 -7.71
N LEU A 126 -4.83 -6.90 -7.07
CA LEU A 126 -4.28 -5.54 -7.11
C LEU A 126 -3.04 -5.40 -8.00
N GLN A 127 -2.61 -6.50 -8.64
CA GLN A 127 -1.37 -6.52 -9.43
C GLN A 127 -1.54 -5.78 -10.76
N GLN A 128 -0.48 -5.08 -11.17
CA GLN A 128 -0.30 -4.56 -12.52
C GLN A 128 0.25 -5.66 -13.47
N ASN A 129 0.28 -5.38 -14.76
CA ASN A 129 0.87 -6.30 -15.72
C ASN A 129 2.35 -6.54 -15.44
N SER A 130 3.10 -5.50 -15.07
CA SER A 130 4.50 -5.61 -14.70
C SER A 130 4.76 -6.57 -13.53
N ASP A 131 3.86 -6.60 -12.53
CA ASP A 131 3.97 -7.57 -11.42
C ASP A 131 3.79 -9.01 -11.89
N LEU A 132 2.86 -9.23 -12.83
CA LEU A 132 2.54 -10.54 -13.38
C LEU A 132 3.65 -11.04 -14.29
N GLU A 133 4.18 -10.15 -15.14
CA GLU A 133 5.30 -10.44 -16.05
C GLU A 133 6.57 -10.80 -15.28
N TYR A 134 6.84 -10.08 -14.18
CA TYR A 134 8.02 -10.32 -13.35
C TYR A 134 8.11 -11.77 -12.85
N PHE A 135 6.99 -12.33 -12.38
CA PHE A 135 6.90 -13.72 -11.92
C PHE A 135 6.31 -14.67 -12.96
N SER A 136 6.12 -14.23 -14.20
CA SER A 136 5.60 -15.04 -15.30
C SER A 136 4.22 -15.66 -15.02
N VAL A 137 3.33 -14.93 -14.30
CA VAL A 137 1.98 -15.37 -13.97
C VAL A 137 1.03 -15.12 -15.12
N ASP A 138 0.42 -16.18 -15.64
CA ASP A 138 -0.65 -16.08 -16.64
C ASP A 138 -2.00 -15.74 -15.96
N ILE A 139 -2.25 -14.45 -15.79
CA ILE A 139 -3.50 -13.97 -15.21
C ILE A 139 -4.71 -14.28 -16.09
N GLY A 140 -4.53 -14.34 -17.42
CA GLY A 140 -5.58 -14.67 -18.37
C GLY A 140 -6.13 -16.07 -18.14
N ALA A 141 -5.24 -17.07 -18.03
CA ALA A 141 -5.62 -18.44 -17.71
C ALA A 141 -6.34 -18.57 -16.37
N ILE A 142 -5.90 -17.81 -15.34
CA ILE A 142 -6.55 -17.80 -14.02
C ILE A 142 -7.96 -17.20 -14.10
N GLN A 143 -8.13 -16.08 -14.81
CA GLN A 143 -9.43 -15.40 -14.97
C GLN A 143 -10.40 -16.24 -15.81
N GLU A 144 -9.94 -16.84 -16.88
CA GLU A 144 -10.75 -17.73 -17.71
C GLU A 144 -11.23 -18.93 -16.90
N TYR A 145 -10.35 -19.57 -16.13
CA TYR A 145 -10.71 -20.70 -15.26
C TYR A 145 -11.71 -20.30 -14.18
N ALA A 146 -11.53 -19.15 -13.51
CA ALA A 146 -12.49 -18.64 -12.54
C ALA A 146 -13.88 -18.43 -13.19
N THR A 147 -13.92 -17.89 -14.40
CA THR A 147 -15.16 -17.70 -15.17
C THR A 147 -15.83 -19.04 -15.51
N GLN A 148 -15.06 -20.03 -15.93
CA GLN A 148 -15.57 -21.38 -16.24
C GLN A 148 -16.16 -22.07 -15.00
N CYS A 149 -15.61 -21.80 -13.80
CA CYS A 149 -16.15 -22.34 -12.55
C CYS A 149 -17.56 -21.82 -12.24
N GLY A 150 -17.89 -20.58 -12.61
CA GLY A 150 -19.24 -19.98 -12.49
C GLY A 150 -19.71 -19.63 -11.08
N ASP A 151 -18.94 -19.97 -10.04
CA ASP A 151 -19.29 -19.75 -8.63
C ASP A 151 -18.27 -18.87 -7.88
N ILE A 152 -17.28 -18.35 -8.59
CA ILE A 152 -16.24 -17.43 -8.09
C ILE A 152 -15.94 -16.38 -9.17
N GLU A 153 -15.83 -15.12 -8.76
CA GLU A 153 -15.49 -14.00 -9.65
C GLU A 153 -14.06 -13.55 -9.40
N HIS A 154 -13.29 -13.33 -10.47
CA HIS A 154 -11.98 -12.71 -10.42
C HIS A 154 -12.08 -11.25 -10.88
N CYS A 155 -11.93 -10.32 -9.94
CA CYS A 155 -11.91 -8.88 -10.18
C CYS A 155 -10.48 -8.35 -10.11
N ARG A 156 -10.15 -7.39 -10.95
CA ARG A 156 -8.85 -6.73 -10.93
C ARG A 156 -8.99 -5.23 -10.75
N ALA A 157 -8.23 -4.65 -9.81
CA ALA A 157 -8.16 -3.21 -9.54
C ALA A 157 -6.71 -2.85 -9.23
N GLU A 158 -5.99 -2.39 -10.22
CA GLU A 158 -4.54 -2.26 -10.19
C GLU A 158 -4.07 -1.10 -9.31
N ILE A 159 -3.01 -1.36 -8.51
CA ILE A 159 -2.25 -0.38 -7.75
C ILE A 159 -0.77 -0.64 -8.03
N ARG A 160 0.03 0.40 -8.30
CA ARG A 160 1.49 0.25 -8.49
C ARG A 160 2.14 -0.28 -7.21
N ASP A 161 3.09 -1.21 -7.38
CA ASP A 161 3.87 -1.68 -6.24
C ASP A 161 4.86 -0.64 -5.78
N PHE A 162 5.17 -0.64 -4.48
CA PHE A 162 6.11 0.27 -3.83
C PHE A 162 5.81 1.77 -4.01
N ASP A 163 4.62 2.14 -4.49
CA ASP A 163 4.21 3.52 -4.74
C ASP A 163 3.12 3.96 -3.75
N ALA A 164 3.54 4.68 -2.71
CA ALA A 164 2.64 5.18 -1.66
C ALA A 164 1.68 6.26 -2.19
N PHE A 165 2.08 6.99 -3.23
CA PHE A 165 1.23 8.00 -3.84
C PHE A 165 0.15 7.36 -4.72
N ASP A 166 0.50 6.42 -5.58
CA ASP A 166 -0.49 5.68 -6.38
C ASP A 166 -1.47 4.94 -5.46
N LEU A 167 -0.98 4.35 -4.36
CA LEU A 167 -1.83 3.74 -3.35
C LEU A 167 -2.84 4.76 -2.80
N ARG A 168 -2.40 5.97 -2.37
CA ARG A 168 -3.27 7.05 -1.88
C ARG A 168 -4.35 7.39 -2.90
N MET A 169 -3.95 7.64 -4.14
CA MET A 169 -4.85 8.11 -5.19
C MET A 169 -5.85 7.03 -5.65
N ARG A 170 -5.45 5.77 -5.64
CA ARG A 170 -6.28 4.67 -6.12
C ARG A 170 -7.16 4.03 -5.04
N LEU A 171 -6.80 4.16 -3.77
CA LEU A 171 -7.55 3.53 -2.67
C LEU A 171 -9.06 3.78 -2.73
N PRO A 172 -9.58 5.01 -2.95
CA PRO A 172 -11.01 5.24 -2.98
C PRO A 172 -11.74 4.43 -4.06
N ILE A 173 -11.27 4.49 -5.31
CA ILE A 173 -11.90 3.76 -6.41
C ILE A 173 -11.73 2.24 -6.27
N VAL A 174 -10.60 1.78 -5.73
CA VAL A 174 -10.34 0.36 -5.47
C VAL A 174 -11.25 -0.18 -4.37
N VAL A 175 -11.43 0.56 -3.28
CA VAL A 175 -12.35 0.17 -2.20
C VAL A 175 -13.79 0.22 -2.65
N SER A 176 -14.21 1.21 -3.47
CA SER A 176 -15.53 1.24 -4.08
C SER A 176 -15.78 -0.04 -4.90
N LYS A 177 -14.86 -0.38 -5.80
CA LYS A 177 -14.95 -1.59 -6.61
C LYS A 177 -14.99 -2.86 -5.76
N LEU A 178 -14.20 -2.92 -4.68
CA LEU A 178 -14.22 -4.02 -3.71
C LEU A 178 -15.60 -4.14 -3.05
N CYS A 179 -16.19 -3.03 -2.59
CA CYS A 179 -17.53 -3.00 -2.01
C CYS A 179 -18.58 -3.54 -2.99
N ASN A 180 -18.50 -3.15 -4.25
CA ASN A 180 -19.42 -3.60 -5.29
C ASN A 180 -19.29 -5.09 -5.57
N CYS A 181 -18.08 -5.63 -5.62
CA CYS A 181 -17.83 -7.08 -5.73
C CYS A 181 -18.40 -7.84 -4.51
N ILE A 182 -18.15 -7.35 -3.28
CA ILE A 182 -18.65 -7.97 -2.05
C ILE A 182 -20.19 -7.95 -2.00
N ARG A 183 -20.82 -6.82 -2.34
CA ARG A 183 -22.28 -6.70 -2.37
C ARG A 183 -22.93 -7.65 -3.40
N ARG A 184 -22.29 -7.81 -4.57
CA ARG A 184 -22.79 -8.65 -5.65
C ARG A 184 -22.68 -10.14 -5.36
N ASN A 185 -21.50 -10.56 -4.88
CA ASN A 185 -21.17 -11.99 -4.79
C ASN A 185 -21.43 -12.58 -3.40
N GLY A 186 -21.42 -11.76 -2.35
CA GLY A 186 -21.44 -12.23 -0.97
C GLY A 186 -20.26 -13.14 -0.63
N GLY A 187 -20.39 -13.89 0.46
CA GLY A 187 -19.39 -14.90 0.84
C GLY A 187 -18.04 -14.33 1.23
N VAL A 188 -16.99 -15.13 1.06
CA VAL A 188 -15.62 -14.77 1.42
C VAL A 188 -14.92 -14.08 0.25
N THR A 189 -14.22 -12.99 0.53
CA THR A 189 -13.41 -12.26 -0.44
C THR A 189 -11.92 -12.45 -0.16
N TYR A 190 -11.18 -12.81 -1.20
CA TYR A 190 -9.72 -12.93 -1.20
C TYR A 190 -9.09 -11.70 -1.83
N ILE A 191 -8.42 -10.88 -1.03
CA ILE A 191 -7.72 -9.68 -1.49
C ILE A 191 -6.23 -9.98 -1.58
N HIS A 192 -5.64 -9.78 -2.77
CA HIS A 192 -4.22 -10.06 -2.94
C HIS A 192 -3.48 -9.02 -3.79
N CYS A 193 -2.20 -8.95 -3.59
CA CYS A 193 -1.21 -8.34 -4.49
C CYS A 193 -0.14 -9.39 -4.83
N THR A 194 1.12 -9.04 -4.97
CA THR A 194 2.19 -10.02 -5.21
C THR A 194 2.50 -10.81 -3.93
N ALA A 195 3.08 -10.19 -2.90
CA ALA A 195 3.42 -10.86 -1.64
C ALA A 195 2.28 -10.87 -0.61
N GLY A 196 1.26 -10.01 -0.77
CA GLY A 196 0.20 -9.84 0.23
C GLY A 196 0.67 -9.14 1.50
N LEU A 197 1.70 -8.29 1.43
CA LEU A 197 2.32 -7.64 2.58
C LEU A 197 2.17 -6.12 2.61
N GLY A 198 1.88 -5.46 1.48
CA GLY A 198 1.73 -4.00 1.39
C GLY A 198 0.35 -3.56 0.88
N ARG A 199 0.12 -3.67 -0.44
CA ARG A 199 -1.10 -3.19 -1.14
C ARG A 199 -2.37 -3.89 -0.66
N ALA A 200 -2.40 -5.20 -0.64
CA ALA A 200 -3.59 -5.96 -0.22
C ALA A 200 -3.98 -5.72 1.25
N PRO A 201 -3.04 -5.72 2.21
CA PRO A 201 -3.33 -5.29 3.57
C PRO A 201 -3.87 -3.85 3.66
N ALA A 202 -3.33 -2.90 2.88
CA ALA A 202 -3.79 -1.52 2.90
C ALA A 202 -5.24 -1.38 2.39
N VAL A 203 -5.60 -2.10 1.32
CA VAL A 203 -6.99 -2.12 0.80
C VAL A 203 -7.96 -2.75 1.79
N ALA A 204 -7.57 -3.89 2.41
CA ALA A 204 -8.39 -4.53 3.44
C ALA A 204 -8.60 -3.60 4.65
N LEU A 205 -7.54 -2.90 5.07
CA LEU A 205 -7.57 -1.95 6.18
C LEU A 205 -8.45 -0.74 5.88
N ALA A 206 -8.31 -0.15 4.69
CA ALA A 206 -9.16 0.96 4.25
C ALA A 206 -10.64 0.54 4.19
N TYR A 207 -10.95 -0.66 3.69
CA TYR A 207 -12.30 -1.21 3.68
C TYR A 207 -12.88 -1.36 5.10
N MET A 208 -12.11 -1.91 6.04
CA MET A 208 -12.55 -2.03 7.44
C MET A 208 -12.77 -0.66 8.08
N PHE A 209 -11.91 0.31 7.83
CA PHE A 209 -11.98 1.65 8.39
C PHE A 209 -13.12 2.49 7.81
N TRP A 210 -13.25 2.54 6.48
CA TRP A 210 -14.22 3.40 5.80
C TRP A 210 -15.63 2.82 5.75
N VAL A 211 -15.73 1.49 5.57
CA VAL A 211 -17.01 0.84 5.28
C VAL A 211 -17.55 0.07 6.47
N GLN A 212 -16.69 -0.64 7.20
CA GLN A 212 -17.13 -1.51 8.29
C GLN A 212 -17.16 -0.82 9.66
N GLY A 213 -16.66 0.39 9.77
CA GLY A 213 -16.81 1.21 10.98
C GLY A 213 -15.74 0.99 12.05
N TYR A 214 -14.67 0.27 11.76
CA TYR A 214 -13.54 0.16 12.67
C TYR A 214 -12.83 1.51 12.83
N LYS A 215 -12.14 1.72 13.98
CA LYS A 215 -11.06 2.70 14.04
C LYS A 215 -9.86 2.18 13.23
N LEU A 216 -9.03 3.10 12.73
CA LEU A 216 -7.88 2.70 11.93
C LEU A 216 -6.89 1.85 12.74
N SER A 217 -6.62 2.23 13.99
CA SER A 217 -5.77 1.49 14.93
C SER A 217 -6.31 0.10 15.23
N GLU A 218 -7.61 -0.03 15.56
CA GLU A 218 -8.26 -1.32 15.84
C GLU A 218 -8.20 -2.27 14.62
N ALA A 219 -8.47 -1.75 13.42
CA ALA A 219 -8.39 -2.53 12.20
C ALA A 219 -6.94 -2.96 11.89
N HIS A 220 -5.96 -2.09 12.16
CA HIS A 220 -4.55 -2.39 11.98
C HIS A 220 -4.08 -3.46 12.96
N ASP A 221 -4.43 -3.36 14.24
CA ASP A 221 -4.09 -4.35 15.27
C ASP A 221 -4.69 -5.72 14.94
N LEU A 222 -5.96 -5.75 14.49
CA LEU A 222 -6.60 -6.97 14.03
C LEU A 222 -5.84 -7.59 12.87
N LEU A 223 -5.49 -6.80 11.85
CA LEU A 223 -4.72 -7.23 10.69
C LEU A 223 -3.36 -7.81 11.10
N GLN A 224 -2.59 -7.06 11.91
CA GLN A 224 -1.27 -7.47 12.39
C GLN A 224 -1.32 -8.75 13.25
N SER A 225 -2.38 -8.94 14.05
CA SER A 225 -2.56 -10.16 14.85
C SER A 225 -2.73 -11.43 14.00
N LYS A 226 -3.10 -11.28 12.72
CA LYS A 226 -3.38 -12.39 11.78
C LYS A 226 -2.30 -12.57 10.72
N ARG A 227 -1.69 -11.47 10.27
CA ARG A 227 -0.69 -11.46 9.19
C ARG A 227 0.37 -10.41 9.49
N SER A 228 1.63 -10.84 9.59
CA SER A 228 2.77 -9.91 9.62
C SER A 228 2.83 -9.21 8.25
N CYS A 229 2.50 -7.92 8.22
CA CYS A 229 2.41 -7.12 6.99
C CYS A 229 2.61 -5.64 7.31
N PHE A 230 2.86 -4.82 6.29
CA PHE A 230 3.25 -3.41 6.45
C PHE A 230 2.44 -2.51 5.50
N PRO A 231 1.14 -2.33 5.76
CA PRO A 231 0.33 -1.37 5.00
C PRO A 231 0.83 0.06 5.24
N LYS A 232 0.88 0.88 4.20
CA LYS A 232 1.22 2.31 4.31
C LYS A 232 0.04 3.07 4.91
N LEU A 233 0.01 3.24 6.24
CA LEU A 233 -1.08 3.92 6.97
C LEU A 233 -1.24 5.36 6.52
N GLU A 234 -0.14 6.06 6.25
CA GLU A 234 -0.16 7.44 5.78
C GLU A 234 -0.92 7.60 4.46
N SER A 235 -0.83 6.64 3.54
CA SER A 235 -1.63 6.65 2.31
C SER A 235 -3.13 6.53 2.58
N ILE A 236 -3.53 5.73 3.58
CA ILE A 236 -4.93 5.57 3.97
C ILE A 236 -5.45 6.85 4.63
N LYS A 237 -4.68 7.44 5.57
CA LYS A 237 -5.02 8.70 6.24
C LYS A 237 -5.15 9.84 5.22
N SER A 238 -4.17 9.98 4.32
CA SER A 238 -4.18 10.99 3.27
C SER A 238 -5.38 10.83 2.32
N ALA A 239 -5.66 9.62 1.85
CA ALA A 239 -6.85 9.35 1.02
C ALA A 239 -8.16 9.66 1.78
N THR A 240 -8.21 9.40 3.10
CA THR A 240 -9.36 9.76 3.94
C THR A 240 -9.55 11.28 4.00
N ALA A 241 -8.46 12.02 4.23
CA ALA A 241 -8.50 13.48 4.25
C ALA A 241 -8.94 14.03 2.89
N ASP A 242 -8.42 13.49 1.79
CA ASP A 242 -8.78 13.92 0.42
C ASP A 242 -10.26 13.70 0.09
N MET A 243 -10.85 12.58 0.53
CA MET A 243 -12.27 12.31 0.33
C MET A 243 -13.18 13.28 1.10
N ILE A 244 -12.76 13.72 2.29
CA ILE A 244 -13.57 14.57 3.17
C ILE A 244 -13.38 16.04 2.86
N THR A 245 -12.14 16.48 2.60
CA THR A 245 -11.80 17.91 2.42
C THR A 245 -11.61 18.31 0.97
N GLY A 246 -11.67 17.37 0.05
CA GLY A 246 -11.30 17.55 -1.35
C GLY A 246 -9.78 17.39 -1.59
N LEU A 247 -9.44 17.00 -2.81
CA LEU A 247 -8.05 16.91 -3.26
C LEU A 247 -7.60 18.27 -3.75
N ALA A 248 -6.78 18.96 -2.96
CA ALA A 248 -6.14 20.19 -3.39
C ALA A 248 -4.93 19.85 -4.30
N THR A 249 -4.85 20.46 -5.46
CA THR A 249 -3.70 20.38 -6.38
C THR A 249 -3.06 21.74 -6.55
N ASN A 250 -1.73 21.75 -6.78
CA ASN A 250 -0.99 22.94 -7.13
C ASN A 250 -0.25 22.72 -8.44
N LEU A 251 -0.18 23.79 -9.24
CA LEU A 251 0.59 23.76 -10.46
C LEU A 251 2.09 23.74 -10.15
N VAL A 252 2.77 22.71 -10.61
CA VAL A 252 4.22 22.54 -10.55
C VAL A 252 4.78 22.72 -11.94
N THR A 253 5.82 23.52 -12.06
CA THR A 253 6.54 23.74 -13.31
C THR A 253 7.95 23.17 -13.18
N LEU A 254 8.29 22.19 -14.01
CA LEU A 254 9.64 21.64 -14.13
C LEU A 254 10.29 22.23 -15.37
N ASN A 255 11.56 22.58 -15.26
CA ASN A 255 12.30 23.20 -16.33
C ASN A 255 13.65 22.52 -16.58
N TRP A 256 14.01 22.40 -17.85
CA TRP A 256 15.34 22.00 -18.28
C TRP A 256 15.89 23.07 -19.20
N ASP A 257 16.98 23.70 -18.78
CA ASP A 257 17.65 24.76 -19.55
C ASP A 257 18.61 24.14 -20.57
N GLY A 258 18.56 24.64 -21.82
CA GLY A 258 19.42 24.23 -22.92
C GLY A 258 18.65 23.97 -24.20
N ASP A 259 19.24 24.35 -25.31
CA ASP A 259 18.74 24.12 -26.68
C ASP A 259 19.63 23.15 -27.47
N ASP A 260 20.60 22.55 -26.82
CA ASP A 260 21.59 21.61 -27.37
C ASP A 260 21.11 20.13 -27.31
N CYS A 261 19.89 19.88 -26.89
CA CYS A 261 19.25 18.56 -26.87
C CYS A 261 18.00 18.51 -27.75
N SER A 262 17.69 17.31 -28.26
CA SER A 262 16.58 17.09 -29.20
C SER A 262 15.29 16.69 -28.46
N SER A 263 15.40 16.13 -27.26
CA SER A 263 14.26 15.69 -26.48
C SER A 263 14.55 15.76 -24.98
N VAL A 264 13.54 16.15 -24.22
CA VAL A 264 13.57 16.10 -22.75
C VAL A 264 12.28 15.49 -22.25
N GLU A 265 12.39 14.45 -21.46
CA GLU A 265 11.28 13.76 -20.82
C GLU A 265 11.52 13.69 -19.31
N VAL A 266 10.47 13.40 -18.55
CA VAL A 266 10.52 13.13 -17.10
C VAL A 266 9.83 11.81 -16.80
N SER A 267 10.44 11.01 -15.93
CA SER A 267 9.84 9.82 -15.33
C SER A 267 9.80 9.96 -13.82
N GLY A 268 8.90 9.24 -13.16
CA GLY A 268 8.60 9.44 -11.74
C GLY A 268 7.37 10.31 -11.56
N LEU A 269 7.42 11.34 -10.72
CA LEU A 269 6.27 12.18 -10.34
C LEU A 269 5.08 11.33 -9.89
N ASP A 270 3.89 11.66 -10.37
CA ASP A 270 2.63 10.95 -10.11
C ASP A 270 2.38 9.79 -11.08
N ILE A 271 3.20 9.64 -12.14
CA ILE A 271 3.03 8.57 -13.14
C ILE A 271 3.85 7.32 -12.84
N GLY A 272 4.81 7.40 -11.90
CA GLY A 272 5.75 6.30 -11.59
C GLY A 272 6.87 6.16 -12.63
N TRP A 273 7.81 5.25 -12.35
CA TRP A 273 9.07 5.11 -13.08
C TRP A 273 8.98 4.36 -14.42
N GLY A 274 7.83 3.72 -14.69
CA GLY A 274 7.60 2.95 -15.92
C GLY A 274 7.04 3.77 -17.10
N GLN A 275 6.78 5.06 -16.89
CA GLN A 275 6.21 5.94 -17.90
C GLN A 275 7.08 7.20 -18.03
N ARG A 276 6.97 7.89 -19.19
CA ARG A 276 7.69 9.12 -19.49
C ARG A 276 6.72 10.21 -19.94
N ILE A 277 6.94 11.43 -19.49
CA ILE A 277 6.20 12.61 -19.93
C ILE A 277 7.17 13.52 -20.69
N PRO A 278 6.90 13.83 -21.97
CA PRO A 278 7.72 14.77 -22.72
C PRO A 278 7.52 16.20 -22.22
N LEU A 279 8.60 16.95 -22.11
CA LEU A 279 8.59 18.39 -21.92
C LEU A 279 8.36 19.09 -23.26
N LYS A 280 7.88 20.32 -23.22
CA LYS A 280 7.71 21.19 -24.40
C LYS A 280 8.82 22.23 -24.44
N PHE A 281 9.45 22.39 -25.59
CA PHE A 281 10.45 23.44 -25.79
C PHE A 281 9.76 24.79 -25.98
N ASP A 282 10.13 25.77 -25.17
CA ASP A 282 9.70 27.17 -25.31
C ASP A 282 10.81 27.97 -26.00
N GLU A 283 10.60 28.23 -27.30
CA GLU A 283 11.55 28.97 -28.12
C GLU A 283 11.80 30.42 -27.59
N GLY A 284 10.82 31.01 -26.92
CA GLY A 284 10.94 32.36 -26.36
C GLY A 284 11.82 32.43 -25.14
N GLN A 285 11.91 31.36 -24.37
CA GLN A 285 12.72 31.27 -23.16
C GLN A 285 13.97 30.41 -23.32
N GLY A 286 14.11 29.65 -24.42
CA GLY A 286 15.22 28.75 -24.68
C GLY A 286 15.31 27.58 -23.67
N ARG A 287 14.18 27.07 -23.22
CA ARG A 287 14.10 25.98 -22.23
C ARG A 287 12.97 25.01 -22.51
N TRP A 288 13.11 23.79 -22.00
CA TRP A 288 12.07 22.78 -21.97
C TRP A 288 11.24 22.93 -20.69
N THR A 289 9.93 22.85 -20.80
CA THR A 289 9.00 23.09 -19.69
C THR A 289 7.92 22.01 -19.61
N LEU A 290 7.61 21.57 -18.41
CA LEU A 290 6.47 20.73 -18.07
C LEU A 290 5.66 21.39 -16.95
N GLU A 291 4.40 21.69 -17.23
CA GLU A 291 3.44 22.12 -16.22
C GLU A 291 2.55 20.94 -15.85
N ARG A 292 2.40 20.69 -14.54
CA ARG A 292 1.59 19.60 -14.03
C ARG A 292 0.91 19.96 -12.72
N GLU A 293 -0.39 19.71 -12.64
CA GLU A 293 -1.13 19.81 -11.37
C GLU A 293 -0.83 18.58 -10.51
N LEU A 294 -0.25 18.80 -9.33
CA LEU A 294 0.09 17.75 -8.38
C LEU A 294 -0.60 18.00 -7.05
N ALA A 295 -1.09 16.94 -6.43
CA ALA A 295 -1.64 16.99 -5.08
C ALA A 295 -0.52 17.27 -4.05
N GLU A 296 -0.89 17.68 -2.84
CA GLU A 296 0.06 17.79 -1.73
C GLU A 296 0.84 16.49 -1.54
N GLY A 297 2.17 16.60 -1.50
CA GLY A 297 3.07 15.46 -1.35
C GLY A 297 4.48 15.74 -1.82
N ARG A 298 5.35 14.75 -1.62
CA ARG A 298 6.71 14.74 -2.16
C ARG A 298 6.77 13.80 -3.35
N TYR A 299 7.26 14.31 -4.47
CA TYR A 299 7.37 13.58 -5.73
C TYR A 299 8.82 13.50 -6.15
N GLU A 300 9.31 12.28 -6.33
CA GLU A 300 10.63 12.05 -6.91
C GLU A 300 10.51 11.84 -8.41
N TYR A 301 11.47 12.33 -9.16
CA TYR A 301 11.51 12.24 -10.61
C TYR A 301 12.94 12.33 -11.13
N LYS A 302 13.11 11.98 -12.39
CA LYS A 302 14.39 12.10 -13.08
C LYS A 302 14.15 12.53 -14.53
N TYR A 303 15.02 13.37 -15.03
CA TYR A 303 15.01 13.77 -16.43
C TYR A 303 15.60 12.67 -17.31
N ILE A 304 15.12 12.60 -18.54
CA ILE A 304 15.66 11.78 -19.61
C ILE A 304 15.92 12.75 -20.78
N VAL A 305 17.18 13.03 -21.01
CA VAL A 305 17.64 13.98 -22.05
C VAL A 305 18.29 13.17 -23.15
N ASP A 306 17.73 13.22 -24.37
CA ASP A 306 18.17 12.40 -25.50
C ASP A 306 18.37 10.92 -25.13
N ASP A 307 17.38 10.34 -24.42
CA ASP A 307 17.36 8.98 -23.88
C ASP A 307 18.32 8.70 -22.71
N GLU A 308 19.11 9.65 -22.23
CA GLU A 308 20.00 9.49 -21.09
C GLU A 308 19.35 9.96 -19.77
N TRP A 309 19.35 9.10 -18.76
CA TRP A 309 18.83 9.41 -17.43
C TRP A 309 19.76 10.34 -16.66
N THR A 310 19.27 11.51 -16.31
CA THR A 310 20.07 12.54 -15.64
C THR A 310 19.27 13.30 -14.59
N CYS A 311 19.97 13.96 -13.66
CA CYS A 311 19.37 14.88 -12.69
C CYS A 311 19.70 16.32 -13.05
N ASN A 312 18.75 17.22 -12.85
CA ASN A 312 18.99 18.65 -12.89
C ASN A 312 19.67 19.07 -11.59
N SER A 313 20.90 19.55 -11.68
CA SER A 313 21.70 19.98 -10.52
C SER A 313 21.21 21.27 -9.86
N TYR A 314 20.33 22.01 -10.52
CA TYR A 314 19.73 23.26 -10.00
C TYR A 314 18.45 23.02 -9.23
N GLU A 315 17.95 21.78 -9.22
CA GLU A 315 16.76 21.37 -8.49
C GLU A 315 17.13 20.54 -7.25
N MET A 316 16.18 20.37 -6.35
CA MET A 316 16.39 19.55 -5.15
C MET A 316 16.65 18.10 -5.54
N VAL A 317 17.63 17.47 -4.88
CA VAL A 317 18.00 16.08 -5.11
C VAL A 317 17.89 15.25 -3.83
N THR A 318 17.59 13.96 -3.99
CA THR A 318 17.55 13.00 -2.88
C THR A 318 18.97 12.66 -2.42
N SER A 319 19.07 12.08 -1.21
CA SER A 319 20.27 11.32 -0.87
C SER A 319 20.38 10.09 -1.79
N PRO A 320 21.61 9.60 -2.09
CA PRO A 320 21.76 8.35 -2.82
C PRO A 320 21.04 7.19 -2.13
N ASN A 321 20.35 6.34 -2.90
CA ASN A 321 19.81 5.09 -2.40
C ASN A 321 20.92 4.03 -2.22
N SER A 322 20.55 2.78 -1.87
CA SER A 322 21.48 1.65 -1.69
C SER A 322 22.36 1.39 -2.91
N ASP A 323 21.84 1.65 -4.12
CA ASP A 323 22.54 1.47 -5.40
C ASP A 323 23.31 2.71 -5.84
N GLY A 324 23.31 3.78 -5.03
CA GLY A 324 23.95 5.06 -5.33
C GLY A 324 23.16 5.96 -6.28
N HIS A 325 21.92 5.61 -6.62
CA HIS A 325 21.08 6.44 -7.48
C HIS A 325 20.53 7.64 -6.73
N VAL A 326 20.51 8.78 -7.42
CA VAL A 326 19.98 10.06 -6.96
C VAL A 326 18.84 10.47 -7.89
N ASN A 327 17.77 11.03 -7.33
CA ASN A 327 16.63 11.57 -8.06
C ASN A 327 16.47 13.07 -7.77
N ASN A 328 15.88 13.82 -8.69
CA ASN A 328 15.30 15.12 -8.34
C ASN A 328 14.02 14.89 -7.51
N TYR A 329 13.63 15.89 -6.73
CA TYR A 329 12.32 15.86 -6.08
C TYR A 329 11.71 17.25 -5.99
N VAL A 330 10.38 17.28 -5.95
CA VAL A 330 9.60 18.49 -5.65
C VAL A 330 8.71 18.22 -4.44
N GLN A 331 8.63 19.19 -3.53
CA GLN A 331 7.69 19.18 -2.42
C GLN A 331 6.51 20.08 -2.78
N VAL A 332 5.33 19.48 -2.92
CA VAL A 332 4.08 20.21 -3.15
C VAL A 332 3.39 20.39 -1.80
N TYR A 333 3.10 21.62 -1.44
CA TYR A 333 2.38 21.95 -0.20
C TYR A 333 0.91 22.18 -0.54
N SER A 334 0.02 21.96 0.43
CA SER A 334 -1.38 22.35 0.26
C SER A 334 -1.45 23.86 -0.03
N GLY A 335 -2.28 24.23 -1.00
CA GLY A 335 -2.59 25.63 -1.28
C GLY A 335 -3.23 26.34 -0.08
N GLU A 336 -3.60 27.61 -0.24
CA GLU A 336 -4.34 28.36 0.76
C GLU A 336 -5.68 27.65 1.03
N THR A 337 -5.72 26.82 2.08
CA THR A 337 -6.93 26.24 2.63
C THR A 337 -7.35 27.05 3.86
N ASP A 338 -8.65 27.13 4.14
CA ASP A 338 -9.13 27.76 5.37
C ASP A 338 -8.64 26.98 6.62
N VAL A 339 -8.61 27.65 7.74
CA VAL A 339 -8.09 27.12 9.02
C VAL A 339 -8.85 25.87 9.46
N GLU A 340 -10.16 25.83 9.24
CA GLU A 340 -11.01 24.69 9.63
C GLU A 340 -10.65 23.43 8.84
N THR A 341 -10.46 23.58 7.53
CA THR A 341 -9.99 22.48 6.66
C THR A 341 -8.60 21.98 7.06
N GLN A 342 -7.68 22.89 7.42
CA GLN A 342 -6.34 22.50 7.88
C GLN A 342 -6.40 21.72 9.20
N GLU A 343 -7.16 22.19 10.18
CA GLU A 343 -7.35 21.50 11.47
C GLU A 343 -7.98 20.11 11.26
N LEU A 344 -8.97 20.01 10.38
CA LEU A 344 -9.62 18.75 10.03
C LEU A 344 -8.62 17.76 9.39
N ARG A 345 -7.83 18.22 8.42
CA ARG A 345 -6.77 17.37 7.82
C ARG A 345 -5.75 16.93 8.86
N GLN A 346 -5.29 17.82 9.72
CA GLN A 346 -4.35 17.48 10.78
C GLN A 346 -4.91 16.40 11.72
N ARG A 347 -6.19 16.50 12.12
CA ARG A 347 -6.86 15.49 12.94
C ARG A 347 -6.94 14.14 12.21
N LEU A 348 -7.31 14.13 10.91
CA LEU A 348 -7.40 12.91 10.11
C LEU A 348 -6.05 12.25 9.86
N MET A 349 -4.96 12.99 9.98
CA MET A 349 -3.58 12.47 9.88
C MET A 349 -3.01 11.99 11.22
N SER A 350 -3.74 12.12 12.32
CA SER A 350 -3.28 11.68 13.65
C SER A 350 -3.13 10.16 13.76
N ASP A 351 -2.40 9.69 14.78
CA ASP A 351 -2.11 8.27 14.97
C ASP A 351 -3.34 7.45 15.39
N ASP A 352 -4.24 8.04 16.17
CA ASP A 352 -5.48 7.40 16.63
C ASP A 352 -6.71 8.03 15.96
N VAL A 353 -6.70 8.07 14.62
CA VAL A 353 -7.80 8.64 13.85
C VAL A 353 -9.05 7.76 13.93
N ASP A 354 -10.18 8.36 14.33
CA ASP A 354 -11.51 7.81 14.19
C ASP A 354 -12.39 8.76 13.35
N LEU A 355 -13.38 8.20 12.66
CA LEU A 355 -14.30 8.94 11.83
C LEU A 355 -15.62 9.19 12.56
N THR A 356 -16.13 10.41 12.52
CA THR A 356 -17.48 10.71 12.97
C THR A 356 -18.52 10.03 12.08
N LYS A 357 -19.78 10.04 12.50
CA LYS A 357 -20.87 9.47 11.70
C LYS A 357 -21.05 10.23 10.38
N GLU A 358 -20.92 11.54 10.42
CA GLU A 358 -21.02 12.43 9.28
C GLU A 358 -19.90 12.17 8.29
N GLU A 359 -18.67 12.05 8.75
CA GLU A 359 -17.51 11.74 7.91
C GLU A 359 -17.63 10.35 7.26
N ARG A 360 -18.15 9.36 7.98
CA ARG A 360 -18.43 8.04 7.41
C ARG A 360 -19.50 8.08 6.33
N LEU A 361 -20.50 8.96 6.46
CA LEU A 361 -21.51 9.17 5.40
C LEU A 361 -20.87 9.85 4.19
N MET A 362 -20.09 10.91 4.37
CA MET A 362 -19.37 11.58 3.27
C MET A 362 -18.48 10.61 2.49
N ILE A 363 -17.73 9.76 3.20
CA ILE A 363 -16.89 8.75 2.55
C ILE A 363 -17.74 7.74 1.76
N ARG A 364 -18.86 7.27 2.31
CA ARG A 364 -19.75 6.35 1.60
C ARG A 364 -20.33 6.97 0.35
N ASP A 365 -20.81 8.21 0.45
CA ASP A 365 -21.34 8.95 -0.69
C ASP A 365 -20.24 9.14 -1.75
N PHE A 366 -19.01 9.45 -1.34
CA PHE A 366 -17.86 9.53 -2.24
C PHE A 366 -17.58 8.20 -2.94
N LEU A 367 -17.51 7.09 -2.19
CA LEU A 367 -17.26 5.76 -2.74
C LEU A 367 -18.35 5.31 -3.72
N ASP A 368 -19.60 5.66 -3.46
CA ASP A 368 -20.72 5.34 -4.35
C ASP A 368 -20.71 6.19 -5.66
N THR A 369 -19.92 7.27 -5.70
CA THR A 369 -19.72 8.09 -6.94
C THR A 369 -18.48 7.65 -7.75
N CYS A 370 -17.65 6.76 -7.22
CA CYS A 370 -16.40 6.30 -7.87
C CYS A 370 -16.59 5.17 -8.90
N ASP A 371 -17.82 4.88 -9.35
CA ASP A 371 -18.13 3.78 -10.30
C ASP A 371 -17.78 4.10 -11.75
#